data_691b6498cad64e86f8969497700b9541
#
_entry.id   691b6498cad64e86f8969497700b9541
#
_cell.length_a   1.000
_cell.length_b   1.000
_cell.length_c   1.000
_cell.angle_alpha   90.00
_cell.angle_beta   90.00
_cell.angle_gamma   90.00
#
_symmetry.space_group_name_H-M   'P 1'
#
loop_
_entity.id
_entity.type
_entity.pdbx_description
1 polymer ?
#
loop_
_entity_poly.entity_id
_entity_poly.type
_entity_poly.pdbx_seq_one_letter_code
_entity_poly.pdbx_strand_id
1 'polypeptide(L)'
;GAYEVHGLSMEDLAELSGGVYFEDKAEELLALFNSANLLVGHNVAADERYLRVELERCGLKMKKINTFCTMNYATGLMNLKRQVVTGRPKPPRLEELCAYYGITPDAINEGCAQWFGGGDKLHDARYDTAATWLCLKAAVARGDLRNMQGI
;
A
#
# COMPACT_ATOMS: atom_id res chain seq x y z
N GLY A 1 -4.19 -19.51 0.76
CA GLY A 1 -3.16 -18.97 -0.14
C GLY A 1 -3.52 -17.58 -0.64
N ALA A 2 -2.71 -17.01 -1.55
CA ALA A 2 -2.94 -15.65 -2.09
C ALA A 2 -4.32 -15.53 -2.74
N TYR A 3 -4.72 -16.54 -3.53
CA TYR A 3 -6.04 -16.62 -4.17
C TYR A 3 -7.20 -16.41 -3.19
N GLU A 4 -7.13 -16.98 -1.99
CA GLU A 4 -8.18 -16.83 -0.96
C GLU A 4 -8.31 -15.39 -0.45
N VAL A 5 -7.27 -14.58 -0.65
CA VAL A 5 -7.24 -13.17 -0.20
C VAL A 5 -7.74 -12.23 -1.29
N HIS A 6 -7.21 -12.32 -2.51
CA HIS A 6 -7.52 -11.40 -3.60
C HIS A 6 -8.45 -11.96 -4.68
N GLY A 7 -8.74 -13.27 -4.67
CA GLY A 7 -9.69 -13.91 -5.58
C GLY A 7 -9.23 -14.02 -7.04
N LEU A 8 -7.95 -13.73 -7.34
CA LEU A 8 -7.41 -13.81 -8.70
C LEU A 8 -6.78 -15.17 -8.94
N SER A 9 -7.24 -15.89 -9.98
CA SER A 9 -6.61 -17.11 -10.45
C SER A 9 -5.32 -16.82 -11.24
N MET A 10 -4.56 -17.85 -11.58
CA MET A 10 -3.39 -17.69 -12.45
C MET A 10 -3.78 -17.25 -13.87
N GLU A 11 -4.94 -17.70 -14.34
CA GLU A 11 -5.53 -17.30 -15.61
C GLU A 11 -5.92 -15.81 -15.59
N ASP A 12 -6.59 -15.35 -14.51
CA ASP A 12 -6.92 -13.93 -14.33
C ASP A 12 -5.66 -13.06 -14.31
N LEU A 13 -4.62 -13.52 -13.62
CA LEU A 13 -3.34 -12.78 -13.56
C LEU A 13 -2.66 -12.71 -14.92
N ALA A 14 -2.67 -13.79 -15.70
CA ALA A 14 -2.11 -13.81 -17.05
C ALA A 14 -2.87 -12.87 -18.00
N GLU A 15 -4.21 -12.85 -17.92
CA GLU A 15 -5.06 -11.96 -18.70
C GLU A 15 -4.82 -10.50 -18.31
N LEU A 16 -4.87 -10.17 -17.01
CA LEU A 16 -4.68 -8.81 -16.50
C LEU A 16 -3.28 -8.26 -16.79
N SER A 17 -2.25 -9.11 -16.78
CA SER A 17 -0.88 -8.70 -17.10
C SER A 17 -0.65 -8.53 -18.60
N GLY A 18 -1.55 -9.04 -19.45
CA GLY A 18 -1.34 -9.10 -20.89
C GLY A 18 -0.10 -9.93 -21.29
N GLY A 19 0.27 -10.91 -20.46
CA GLY A 19 1.46 -11.74 -20.64
C GLY A 19 2.77 -11.08 -20.20
N VAL A 20 2.71 -9.91 -19.55
CA VAL A 20 3.89 -9.24 -18.98
C VAL A 20 4.20 -9.85 -17.61
N TYR A 21 5.44 -10.27 -17.41
CA TYR A 21 5.93 -10.78 -16.14
C TYR A 21 6.73 -9.73 -15.38
N PHE A 22 7.02 -10.00 -14.11
CA PHE A 22 7.79 -9.09 -13.27
C PHE A 22 9.17 -8.78 -13.85
N GLU A 23 9.83 -9.79 -14.43
CA GLU A 23 11.14 -9.68 -15.06
C GLU A 23 11.16 -8.65 -16.20
N ASP A 24 10.07 -8.55 -16.97
CA ASP A 24 9.95 -7.63 -18.10
C ASP A 24 9.88 -6.15 -17.64
N LYS A 25 9.53 -5.93 -16.37
CA LYS A 25 9.36 -4.61 -15.76
C LYS A 25 10.35 -4.32 -14.63
N ALA A 26 11.21 -5.26 -14.29
CA ALA A 26 12.09 -5.16 -13.12
C ALA A 26 13.03 -3.95 -13.17
N GLU A 27 13.63 -3.65 -14.33
CA GLU A 27 14.53 -2.49 -14.48
C GLU A 27 13.77 -1.16 -14.39
N GLU A 28 12.58 -1.07 -15.02
CA GLU A 28 11.72 0.10 -14.95
C GLU A 28 11.27 0.37 -13.50
N LEU A 29 10.84 -0.67 -12.81
CA LEU A 29 10.47 -0.60 -11.40
C LEU A 29 11.66 -0.19 -10.53
N LEU A 30 12.83 -0.78 -10.73
CA LEU A 30 14.04 -0.42 -10.00
C LEU A 30 14.40 1.06 -10.20
N ALA A 31 14.31 1.57 -11.44
CA ALA A 31 14.57 2.97 -11.72
C ALA A 31 13.60 3.89 -10.98
N LEU A 32 12.30 3.54 -10.98
CA LEU A 32 11.26 4.26 -10.25
C LEU A 32 11.56 4.32 -8.75
N PHE A 33 11.83 3.16 -8.12
CA PHE A 33 12.12 3.10 -6.68
C PHE A 33 13.44 3.80 -6.31
N ASN A 34 14.46 3.72 -7.16
CA ASN A 34 15.72 4.43 -6.93
C ASN A 34 15.61 5.94 -7.09
N SER A 35 14.59 6.44 -7.78
CA SER A 35 14.30 7.88 -7.91
C SER A 35 13.45 8.42 -6.76
N ALA A 36 12.73 7.56 -6.05
CA ALA A 36 11.87 7.95 -4.95
C ALA A 36 12.68 8.28 -3.68
N ASN A 37 12.26 9.30 -2.95
CA ASN A 37 12.85 9.67 -1.66
C ASN A 37 12.17 8.97 -0.48
N LEU A 38 10.94 8.53 -0.67
CA LEU A 38 10.11 7.94 0.36
C LEU A 38 9.15 6.91 -0.26
N LEU A 39 9.08 5.72 0.33
CA LEU A 39 8.07 4.71 0.04
C LEU A 39 7.00 4.74 1.13
N VAL A 40 5.75 4.96 0.73
CA VAL A 40 4.61 4.98 1.64
C VAL A 40 3.73 3.76 1.39
N GLY A 41 3.28 3.12 2.47
CA GLY A 41 2.35 1.99 2.37
C GLY A 41 1.67 1.69 3.69
N HIS A 42 0.63 0.86 3.64
CA HIS A 42 -0.03 0.32 4.82
C HIS A 42 0.55 -1.07 5.10
N ASN A 43 1.46 -1.18 6.07
CA ASN A 43 2.37 -2.32 6.29
C ASN A 43 3.52 -2.39 5.26
N VAL A 44 4.03 -1.24 4.87
CA VAL A 44 5.05 -1.05 3.81
C VAL A 44 6.28 -1.95 3.91
N ALA A 45 6.63 -2.43 5.10
CA ALA A 45 7.76 -3.34 5.28
C ALA A 45 7.56 -4.70 4.58
N ALA A 46 6.31 -5.15 4.42
CA ALA A 46 6.01 -6.35 3.65
C ALA A 46 6.22 -6.09 2.16
N ASP A 47 5.71 -4.99 1.64
CA ASP A 47 5.82 -4.59 0.23
C ASP A 47 7.28 -4.38 -0.17
N GLU A 48 8.04 -3.64 0.64
CA GLU A 48 9.48 -3.43 0.40
C GLU A 48 10.25 -4.76 0.35
N ARG A 49 9.95 -5.66 1.28
CA ARG A 49 10.61 -6.96 1.34
C ARG A 49 10.30 -7.80 0.09
N TYR A 50 9.04 -7.88 -0.33
CA TYR A 50 8.66 -8.63 -1.53
C TYR A 50 9.30 -8.05 -2.78
N LEU A 51 9.23 -6.74 -2.96
CA LEU A 51 9.86 -6.06 -4.08
C LEU A 51 11.37 -6.33 -4.13
N ARG A 52 12.05 -6.24 -2.99
CA ARG A 52 13.49 -6.51 -2.91
C ARG A 52 13.83 -7.93 -3.33
N VAL A 53 13.07 -8.91 -2.85
CA VAL A 53 13.28 -10.33 -3.19
C VAL A 53 13.07 -10.56 -4.68
N GLU A 54 12.02 -9.99 -5.28
CA GLU A 54 11.76 -10.19 -6.72
C GLU A 54 12.80 -9.48 -7.59
N LEU A 55 13.26 -8.29 -7.21
CA LEU A 55 14.36 -7.62 -7.90
C LEU A 55 15.67 -8.42 -7.80
N GLU A 56 16.00 -8.99 -6.63
CA GLU A 56 17.18 -9.83 -6.44
C GLU A 56 17.11 -11.11 -7.29
N ARG A 57 15.92 -11.70 -7.47
CA ARG A 57 15.72 -12.84 -8.41
C ARG A 57 16.02 -12.47 -9.86
N CYS A 58 15.79 -11.21 -10.24
CA CYS A 58 16.17 -10.66 -11.54
C CYS A 58 17.64 -10.21 -11.62
N GLY A 59 18.46 -10.47 -10.59
CA GLY A 59 19.85 -10.01 -10.53
C GLY A 59 20.01 -8.51 -10.26
N LEU A 60 18.95 -7.83 -9.86
CA LEU A 60 18.91 -6.40 -9.61
C LEU A 60 18.98 -6.09 -8.10
N LYS A 61 19.56 -4.94 -7.75
CA LYS A 61 19.69 -4.55 -6.35
C LYS A 61 19.09 -3.17 -6.10
N MET A 62 18.03 -3.14 -5.32
CA MET A 62 17.39 -1.90 -4.88
C MET A 62 18.21 -1.19 -3.81
N LYS A 63 18.38 0.14 -3.93
CA LYS A 63 18.98 0.96 -2.89
C LYS A 63 18.10 0.97 -1.63
N LYS A 64 18.69 1.34 -0.50
CA LYS A 64 17.90 1.59 0.71
C LYS A 64 17.03 2.82 0.47
N ILE A 65 15.73 2.68 0.70
CA ILE A 65 14.75 3.75 0.63
C ILE A 65 14.19 4.05 2.02
N ASN A 66 13.86 5.29 2.30
CA ASN A 66 13.12 5.64 3.50
C ASN A 66 11.67 5.15 3.35
N THR A 67 11.10 4.67 4.44
CA THR A 67 9.71 4.17 4.43
C THR A 67 8.85 4.91 5.43
N PHE A 68 7.59 5.14 5.09
CA PHE A 68 6.57 5.59 5.99
C PHE A 68 5.40 4.59 6.02
N CYS A 69 5.13 4.02 7.18
CA CYS A 69 4.09 3.02 7.37
C CYS A 69 2.85 3.67 7.99
N THR A 70 1.78 3.83 7.21
CA THR A 70 0.51 4.38 7.70
C THR A 70 -0.12 3.52 8.80
N MET A 71 0.06 2.19 8.77
CA MET A 71 -0.41 1.28 9.81
C MET A 71 0.30 1.56 11.15
N ASN A 72 1.63 1.64 11.14
CA ASN A 72 2.41 1.90 12.36
C ASN A 72 2.09 3.27 12.94
N TYR A 73 2.02 4.28 12.09
CA TYR A 73 1.63 5.63 12.46
C TYR A 73 0.23 5.66 13.11
N ALA A 74 -0.77 5.05 12.45
CA ALA A 74 -2.14 5.02 12.93
C ALA A 74 -2.34 4.16 14.18
N THR A 75 -1.43 3.21 14.47
CA THR A 75 -1.49 2.38 15.68
C THR A 75 -1.46 3.25 16.95
N GLY A 76 -0.60 4.25 17.01
CA GLY A 76 -0.54 5.20 18.13
C GLY A 76 -1.71 6.18 18.13
N LEU A 77 -2.11 6.65 16.96
CA LEU A 77 -3.17 7.63 16.79
C LEU A 77 -4.56 7.08 17.17
N MET A 78 -4.89 5.88 16.67
CA MET A 78 -6.22 5.27 16.86
C MET A 78 -6.34 4.54 18.20
N ASN A 79 -5.22 4.06 18.76
CA ASN A 79 -5.14 3.35 20.03
C ASN A 79 -6.20 2.24 20.20
N LEU A 80 -6.39 1.42 19.17
CA LEU A 80 -7.39 0.37 19.12
C LEU A 80 -7.10 -0.72 20.17
N LYS A 81 -8.14 -1.19 20.87
CA LYS A 81 -8.01 -2.26 21.86
C LYS A 81 -7.79 -3.60 21.16
N ARG A 82 -6.87 -4.41 21.69
CA ARG A 82 -6.74 -5.81 21.30
C ARG A 82 -7.77 -6.67 22.03
N GLN A 83 -8.19 -7.77 21.40
CA GLN A 83 -9.02 -8.79 22.05
C GLN A 83 -8.26 -9.52 23.17
N VAL A 84 -6.94 -9.63 23.05
CA VAL A 84 -6.06 -10.20 24.07
C VAL A 84 -5.26 -9.09 24.74
N VAL A 85 -5.22 -9.09 26.07
CA VAL A 85 -4.51 -8.05 26.84
C VAL A 85 -3.00 -8.26 26.70
N THR A 86 -2.38 -7.51 25.77
CA THR A 86 -0.92 -7.54 25.54
C THR A 86 -0.22 -6.25 25.92
N GLY A 87 -0.95 -5.26 26.46
CA GLY A 87 -0.42 -3.94 26.78
C GLY A 87 -0.07 -3.05 25.57
N ARG A 88 -0.21 -3.56 24.34
CA ARG A 88 0.06 -2.78 23.10
C ARG A 88 -1.22 -2.57 22.31
N PRO A 89 -1.41 -1.40 21.66
CA PRO A 89 -2.54 -1.17 20.76
C PRO A 89 -2.56 -2.17 19.60
N LYS A 90 -3.77 -2.44 19.09
CA LYS A 90 -3.95 -3.22 17.86
C LYS A 90 -3.53 -2.36 16.66
N PRO A 91 -2.66 -2.84 15.75
CA PRO A 91 -2.47 -2.17 14.46
C PRO A 91 -3.79 -2.13 13.69
N PRO A 92 -4.21 -0.98 13.16
CA PRO A 92 -5.43 -0.88 12.37
C PRO A 92 -5.26 -1.59 11.03
N ARG A 93 -6.38 -2.11 10.52
CA ARG A 93 -6.51 -2.48 9.11
C ARG A 93 -6.67 -1.21 8.27
N LEU A 94 -6.46 -1.32 6.96
CA LEU A 94 -6.60 -0.18 6.05
C LEU A 94 -8.05 0.36 6.05
N GLU A 95 -9.04 -0.53 6.08
CA GLU A 95 -10.46 -0.13 6.15
C GLU A 95 -10.78 0.63 7.46
N GLU A 96 -10.17 0.22 8.58
CA GLU A 96 -10.35 0.91 9.87
C GLU A 96 -9.75 2.32 9.82
N LEU A 97 -8.62 2.49 9.12
CA LEU A 97 -7.99 3.78 8.91
C LEU A 97 -8.81 4.66 7.95
N CYS A 98 -9.36 4.09 6.88
CA CYS A 98 -10.30 4.78 5.99
C CYS A 98 -11.51 5.29 6.75
N ALA A 99 -12.13 4.44 7.57
CA ALA A 99 -13.28 4.82 8.39
C ALA A 99 -12.93 5.94 9.39
N TYR A 100 -11.74 5.89 9.99
CA TYR A 100 -11.25 6.92 10.91
C TYR A 100 -11.16 8.31 10.25
N TYR A 101 -10.75 8.36 8.98
CA TYR A 101 -10.66 9.60 8.20
C TYR A 101 -11.94 9.93 7.41
N GLY A 102 -12.99 9.11 7.51
CA GLY A 102 -14.24 9.31 6.77
C GLY A 102 -14.11 9.06 5.25
N ILE A 103 -13.14 8.25 4.84
CA ILE A 103 -12.92 7.89 3.45
C ILE A 103 -13.86 6.74 3.11
N THR A 104 -14.74 6.98 2.15
CA THR A 104 -15.74 6.01 1.71
C THR A 104 -15.21 5.11 0.59
N PRO A 105 -15.78 3.90 0.40
CA PRO A 105 -15.47 3.06 -0.75
C PRO A 105 -15.66 3.78 -2.09
N ASP A 106 -16.69 4.62 -2.22
CA ASP A 106 -16.95 5.39 -3.44
C ASP A 106 -15.79 6.34 -3.75
N ALA A 107 -15.28 7.07 -2.75
CA ALA A 107 -14.12 7.95 -2.92
C ALA A 107 -12.86 7.18 -3.33
N ILE A 108 -12.69 5.94 -2.82
CA ILE A 108 -11.57 5.07 -3.22
C ILE A 108 -11.75 4.62 -4.67
N ASN A 109 -12.95 4.20 -5.06
CA ASN A 109 -13.26 3.77 -6.43
C ASN A 109 -13.08 4.91 -7.44
N GLU A 110 -13.50 6.14 -7.10
CA GLU A 110 -13.23 7.32 -7.91
C GLU A 110 -11.72 7.54 -8.09
N GLY A 111 -10.94 7.42 -7.01
CA GLY A 111 -9.48 7.49 -7.07
C GLY A 111 -8.88 6.39 -7.95
N CYS A 112 -9.35 5.15 -7.82
CA CYS A 112 -8.91 4.04 -8.68
C CYS A 112 -9.20 4.28 -10.15
N ALA A 113 -10.40 4.75 -10.48
CA ALA A 113 -10.77 5.09 -11.86
C ALA A 113 -9.89 6.21 -12.43
N GLN A 114 -9.65 7.25 -11.63
CA GLN A 114 -8.86 8.41 -12.04
C GLN A 114 -7.38 8.09 -12.24
N TRP A 115 -6.78 7.29 -11.32
CA TRP A 115 -5.31 7.11 -11.29
C TRP A 115 -4.85 5.83 -11.96
N PHE A 116 -5.69 4.80 -12.00
CA PHE A 116 -5.31 3.46 -12.46
C PHE A 116 -6.23 2.89 -13.55
N GLY A 117 -7.28 3.63 -13.96
CA GLY A 117 -8.24 3.16 -14.94
C GLY A 117 -9.16 2.02 -14.45
N GLY A 118 -9.19 1.76 -13.14
CA GLY A 118 -10.00 0.70 -12.52
C GLY A 118 -9.39 0.19 -11.22
N GLY A 119 -9.94 -0.90 -10.67
CA GLY A 119 -9.52 -1.47 -9.39
C GLY A 119 -10.52 -1.15 -8.28
N ASP A 120 -11.68 -1.84 -8.31
CA ASP A 120 -12.84 -1.55 -7.45
C ASP A 120 -13.01 -2.52 -6.28
N LYS A 121 -12.07 -3.43 -6.09
CA LYS A 121 -12.17 -4.49 -5.08
C LYS A 121 -11.12 -4.34 -3.99
N LEU A 122 -11.54 -4.54 -2.76
CA LEU A 122 -10.64 -4.70 -1.61
C LEU A 122 -9.61 -5.81 -1.92
N HIS A 123 -8.34 -5.57 -1.53
CA HIS A 123 -7.18 -6.40 -1.85
C HIS A 123 -6.76 -6.40 -3.34
N ASP A 124 -7.36 -5.56 -4.18
CA ASP A 124 -6.73 -5.11 -5.41
C ASP A 124 -5.66 -4.07 -5.05
N ALA A 125 -4.43 -4.24 -5.53
CA ALA A 125 -3.32 -3.34 -5.19
C ALA A 125 -3.59 -1.87 -5.56
N ARG A 126 -4.40 -1.62 -6.60
CA ARG A 126 -4.83 -0.28 -7.01
C ARG A 126 -5.76 0.33 -5.97
N TYR A 127 -6.74 -0.46 -5.49
CA TYR A 127 -7.66 -0.04 -4.43
C TYR A 127 -6.93 0.28 -3.13
N ASP A 128 -6.05 -0.62 -2.69
CA ASP A 128 -5.28 -0.45 -1.46
C ASP A 128 -4.31 0.74 -1.55
N THR A 129 -3.73 0.99 -2.74
CA THR A 129 -2.88 2.16 -3.00
C THR A 129 -3.70 3.45 -2.96
N ALA A 130 -4.86 3.50 -3.62
CA ALA A 130 -5.76 4.66 -3.59
C ALA A 130 -6.23 4.96 -2.16
N ALA A 131 -6.67 3.94 -1.42
CA ALA A 131 -7.08 4.07 -0.03
C ALA A 131 -5.95 4.61 0.86
N THR A 132 -4.74 4.07 0.72
CA THR A 132 -3.56 4.51 1.47
C THR A 132 -3.23 5.98 1.16
N TRP A 133 -3.28 6.37 -0.11
CA TRP A 133 -3.04 7.75 -0.54
C TRP A 133 -4.08 8.73 0.00
N LEU A 134 -5.36 8.38 -0.06
CA LEU A 134 -6.44 9.19 0.48
C LEU A 134 -6.32 9.36 2.00
N CYS A 135 -5.97 8.30 2.73
CA CYS A 135 -5.68 8.36 4.16
C CYS A 135 -4.51 9.30 4.47
N LEU A 136 -3.44 9.23 3.69
CA LEU A 136 -2.28 10.11 3.86
C LEU A 136 -2.67 11.59 3.64
N LYS A 137 -3.40 11.88 2.57
CA LYS A 137 -3.91 13.24 2.29
C LYS A 137 -4.80 13.77 3.42
N ALA A 138 -5.71 12.93 3.93
CA ALA A 138 -6.59 13.29 5.03
C ALA A 138 -5.81 13.56 6.32
N ALA A 139 -4.79 12.74 6.62
CA ALA A 139 -3.92 12.93 7.78
C ALA A 139 -3.14 14.25 7.71
N VAL A 140 -2.63 14.62 6.55
CA VAL A 140 -1.97 15.91 6.31
C VAL A 140 -2.95 17.06 6.47
N ALA A 141 -4.11 16.98 5.83
CA ALA A 141 -5.15 18.02 5.88
C ALA A 141 -5.68 18.26 7.31
N ARG A 142 -5.79 17.19 8.10
CA ARG A 142 -6.24 17.25 9.50
C ARG A 142 -5.13 17.77 10.46
N GLY A 143 -3.89 17.85 9.97
CA GLY A 143 -2.73 18.26 10.79
C GLY A 143 -2.19 17.16 11.70
N ASP A 144 -2.61 15.92 11.48
CA ASP A 144 -2.11 14.76 12.23
C ASP A 144 -0.64 14.45 11.86
N LEU A 145 -0.21 14.83 10.64
CA LEU A 145 1.15 14.66 10.11
C LEU A 145 1.90 16.01 9.98
N ARG A 146 2.08 16.70 11.10
CA ARG A 146 2.66 18.07 11.11
C ARG A 146 4.13 18.15 10.66
N ASN A 147 4.87 17.06 10.63
CA ASN A 147 6.31 17.05 10.37
C ASN A 147 6.72 16.37 9.06
N MET A 148 5.78 16.05 8.18
CA MET A 148 6.11 15.53 6.85
C MET A 148 6.12 16.68 5.83
N GLN A 149 7.03 17.64 6.03
CA GLN A 149 7.32 18.67 5.02
C GLN A 149 8.07 17.97 3.88
N GLY A 150 7.38 17.77 2.76
CA GLY A 150 7.97 17.21 1.54
C GLY A 150 7.20 16.02 0.92
N ILE A 151 5.96 15.75 1.35
CA ILE A 151 5.03 14.84 0.64
C ILE A 151 3.98 15.67 -0.09
#